data_ddc634422a6afa7a3f4826aeeb573f01
#
_entry.id   ddc634422a6afa7a3f4826aeeb573f01
#
_cell.length_a   1.000
_cell.length_b   1.000
_cell.length_c   1.000
_cell.angle_alpha   90.00
_cell.angle_beta   90.00
_cell.angle_gamma   90.00
#
_symmetry.space_group_name_H-M   'P 1'
#
loop_
_entity.id
_entity.type
_entity.pdbx_description
1 polymer ?
#
loop_
_entity_poly.entity_id
_entity_poly.type
_entity_poly.pdbx_seq_one_letter_code
_entity_poly.pdbx_strand_id
1 'polypeptide(L)'
;MKKVVMFLLGLLLLVLTGVCIYFAGGIFDAGTNQRVYPYFFQPDNLSERRPGVPQTAEYMGDAQFFDLLVRKYVTEYFYAAPDPENIARRMSPGGALARMSATSVFDEWKANQGVVIQNLAAKKSLRTVRIIDKIYQPNGGQYWVVNYELKTWEKPNDFSVAPVVTRGTMYMDIEYKMGMRTDYPLDTIHNHLESGGELAAVFQFKVNRIIQG
;
A
#
# COMPACT_ATOMS: atom_id res chain seq x y z
N MET A 1 46.41 42.09 -20.82
CA MET A 1 45.78 40.84 -21.36
C MET A 1 45.40 39.82 -20.28
N LYS A 2 46.26 39.40 -19.34
CA LYS A 2 45.92 38.40 -18.30
C LYS A 2 44.69 38.76 -17.45
N LYS A 3 44.52 40.00 -17.03
CA LYS A 3 43.38 40.47 -16.20
C LYS A 3 42.04 40.38 -16.96
N VAL A 4 42.04 40.68 -18.27
CA VAL A 4 40.83 40.60 -19.12
C VAL A 4 40.43 39.13 -19.35
N VAL A 5 41.39 38.24 -19.54
CA VAL A 5 41.13 36.80 -19.70
C VAL A 5 40.57 36.20 -18.40
N MET A 6 41.12 36.57 -17.23
CA MET A 6 40.59 36.11 -15.94
C MET A 6 39.15 36.62 -15.68
N PHE A 7 38.87 37.89 -16.07
CA PHE A 7 37.52 38.42 -15.95
C PHE A 7 36.51 37.68 -16.84
N LEU A 8 36.88 37.42 -18.10
CA LEU A 8 36.05 36.66 -19.04
C LEU A 8 35.82 35.23 -18.56
N LEU A 9 36.85 34.58 -17.98
CA LEU A 9 36.74 33.24 -17.44
C LEU A 9 35.79 33.18 -16.22
N GLY A 10 35.87 34.19 -15.33
CA GLY A 10 34.97 34.34 -14.18
C GLY A 10 33.53 34.56 -14.61
N LEU A 11 33.29 35.41 -15.63
CA LEU A 11 31.98 35.65 -16.18
C LEU A 11 31.37 34.38 -16.82
N LEU A 12 32.18 33.62 -17.57
CA LEU A 12 31.78 32.37 -18.16
C LEU A 12 31.35 31.32 -17.10
N LEU A 13 32.14 31.24 -16.02
CA LEU A 13 31.88 30.30 -14.91
C LEU A 13 30.59 30.67 -14.18
N LEU A 14 30.29 31.97 -14.04
CA LEU A 14 29.07 32.47 -13.42
C LEU A 14 27.83 32.16 -14.26
N VAL A 15 27.93 32.32 -15.59
CA VAL A 15 26.88 31.96 -16.53
C VAL A 15 26.64 30.44 -16.52
N LEU A 16 27.71 29.64 -16.52
CA LEU A 16 27.59 28.16 -16.48
C LEU A 16 26.91 27.68 -15.18
N THR A 17 27.28 28.28 -14.05
CA THR A 17 26.66 27.98 -12.75
C THR A 17 25.16 28.33 -12.76
N GLY A 18 24.80 29.50 -13.31
CA GLY A 18 23.39 29.88 -13.46
C GLY A 18 22.58 28.91 -14.31
N VAL A 19 23.15 28.44 -15.43
CA VAL A 19 22.53 27.44 -16.31
C VAL A 19 22.36 26.11 -15.57
N CYS A 20 23.37 25.65 -14.82
CA CYS A 20 23.27 24.44 -14.02
C CYS A 20 22.17 24.51 -12.94
N ILE A 21 22.06 25.65 -12.26
CA ILE A 21 21.01 25.87 -11.23
C ILE A 21 19.62 25.87 -11.90
N TYR A 22 19.49 26.50 -13.07
CA TYR A 22 18.22 26.51 -13.81
C TYR A 22 17.79 25.09 -14.23
N PHE A 23 18.71 24.30 -14.78
CA PHE A 23 18.41 22.90 -15.14
C PHE A 23 18.16 22.01 -13.93
N ALA A 24 18.92 22.18 -12.84
CA ALA A 24 18.68 21.47 -11.59
C ALA A 24 17.30 21.80 -11.02
N GLY A 25 16.90 23.08 -11.01
CA GLY A 25 15.55 23.49 -10.62
C GLY A 25 14.46 22.87 -11.47
N GLY A 26 14.64 22.83 -12.79
CA GLY A 26 13.71 22.15 -13.70
C GLY A 26 13.59 20.65 -13.49
N ILE A 27 14.69 19.97 -13.15
CA ILE A 27 14.68 18.54 -12.82
C ILE A 27 13.99 18.29 -11.46
N PHE A 28 14.23 19.15 -10.47
CA PHE A 28 13.54 19.07 -9.18
C PHE A 28 12.03 19.33 -9.32
N ASP A 29 11.62 20.32 -10.10
CA ASP A 29 10.21 20.62 -10.37
C ASP A 29 9.53 19.48 -11.16
N ALA A 30 10.21 18.89 -12.13
CA ALA A 30 9.72 17.72 -12.84
C ALA A 30 9.60 16.48 -11.93
N GLY A 31 10.52 16.32 -10.96
CA GLY A 31 10.49 15.21 -9.99
C GLY A 31 9.40 15.35 -8.93
N THR A 32 9.10 16.58 -8.48
CA THR A 32 8.08 16.85 -7.46
C THR A 32 6.67 16.96 -8.04
N ASN A 33 6.53 17.29 -9.33
CA ASN A 33 5.26 17.36 -10.04
C ASN A 33 4.94 16.08 -10.85
N GLN A 34 5.71 15.02 -10.72
CA GLN A 34 5.26 13.71 -11.18
C GLN A 34 4.09 13.27 -10.29
N ARG A 35 2.91 13.77 -10.60
CA ARG A 35 1.66 13.14 -10.20
C ARG A 35 1.71 11.74 -10.79
N VAL A 36 2.00 10.75 -9.97
CA VAL A 36 1.85 9.35 -10.35
C VAL A 36 0.35 9.15 -10.52
N TYR A 37 -0.15 9.47 -11.70
CA TYR A 37 -1.47 8.99 -12.09
C TYR A 37 -1.34 7.47 -12.09
N PRO A 38 -2.21 6.73 -11.40
CA PRO A 38 -2.29 5.30 -11.60
C PRO A 38 -2.65 5.12 -13.09
N TYR A 39 -1.66 4.80 -13.89
CA TYR A 39 -1.86 4.50 -15.29
C TYR A 39 -2.63 3.19 -15.32
N PHE A 40 -3.93 3.29 -15.49
CA PHE A 40 -4.73 2.14 -15.86
C PHE A 40 -4.30 1.79 -17.29
N PHE A 41 -3.52 0.76 -17.44
CA PHE A 41 -3.18 0.22 -18.74
C PHE A 41 -4.49 -0.17 -19.43
N GLN A 42 -4.98 0.69 -20.30
CA GLN A 42 -5.86 0.25 -21.36
C GLN A 42 -4.96 -0.38 -22.42
N PRO A 43 -5.00 -1.69 -22.63
CA PRO A 43 -4.28 -2.27 -23.75
C PRO A 43 -4.93 -1.75 -25.03
N ASP A 44 -4.20 -0.91 -25.78
CA ASP A 44 -4.67 -0.33 -27.05
C ASP A 44 -4.89 -1.38 -28.14
N ASN A 45 -4.53 -2.63 -27.90
CA ASN A 45 -4.68 -3.74 -28.83
C ASN A 45 -5.66 -4.80 -28.35
N LEU A 46 -6.90 -4.65 -28.78
CA LEU A 46 -7.97 -5.64 -28.63
C LEU A 46 -7.67 -6.98 -29.33
N SER A 47 -6.58 -7.09 -30.09
CA SER A 47 -6.21 -8.27 -30.88
C SER A 47 -5.47 -9.37 -30.10
N GLU A 48 -4.99 -9.09 -28.89
CA GLU A 48 -4.32 -10.08 -28.03
C GLU A 48 -5.24 -10.74 -27.00
N ARG A 49 -6.54 -10.75 -27.23
CA ARG A 49 -7.50 -11.42 -26.35
C ARG A 49 -7.28 -12.92 -26.37
N ARG A 50 -6.76 -13.47 -25.29
CA ARG A 50 -6.76 -14.92 -25.07
C ARG A 50 -8.19 -15.38 -24.87
N PRO A 51 -8.67 -16.37 -25.67
CA PRO A 51 -10.03 -16.91 -25.50
C PRO A 51 -10.16 -17.55 -24.11
N GLY A 52 -11.19 -17.18 -23.37
CA GLY A 52 -11.58 -17.83 -22.11
C GLY A 52 -11.41 -17.00 -20.83
N VAL A 53 -10.84 -15.80 -20.89
CA VAL A 53 -10.80 -14.89 -19.74
C VAL A 53 -11.62 -13.65 -20.08
N PRO A 54 -12.64 -13.26 -19.29
CA PRO A 54 -13.34 -12.00 -19.48
C PRO A 54 -12.35 -10.86 -19.19
N GLN A 55 -11.78 -10.29 -20.27
CA GLN A 55 -10.78 -9.23 -20.21
C GLN A 55 -11.44 -7.91 -20.56
N THR A 56 -12.29 -7.40 -19.67
CA THR A 56 -12.57 -5.97 -19.68
C THR A 56 -11.48 -5.27 -18.85
N ALA A 57 -10.99 -4.13 -19.31
CA ALA A 57 -10.02 -3.31 -18.55
C ALA A 57 -10.54 -3.01 -17.14
N GLU A 58 -11.85 -2.92 -16.96
CA GLU A 58 -12.55 -2.78 -15.70
C GLU A 58 -12.32 -3.96 -14.77
N TYR A 59 -12.43 -5.20 -15.29
CA TYR A 59 -12.26 -6.40 -14.48
C TYR A 59 -10.82 -6.58 -13.98
N MET A 60 -9.83 -6.28 -14.83
CA MET A 60 -8.42 -6.34 -14.41
C MET A 60 -8.10 -5.28 -13.35
N GLY A 61 -8.66 -4.07 -13.48
CA GLY A 61 -8.50 -3.01 -12.48
C GLY A 61 -9.08 -3.42 -11.13
N ASP A 62 -10.28 -4.00 -11.12
CA ASP A 62 -10.93 -4.42 -9.88
C ASP A 62 -10.18 -5.55 -9.17
N ALA A 63 -9.65 -6.52 -9.92
CA ALA A 63 -8.84 -7.60 -9.36
C ALA A 63 -7.53 -7.07 -8.72
N GLN A 64 -6.90 -6.08 -9.35
CA GLN A 64 -5.69 -5.45 -8.80
C GLN A 64 -6.00 -4.63 -7.55
N PHE A 65 -7.10 -3.88 -7.53
CA PHE A 65 -7.53 -3.14 -6.33
C PHE A 65 -7.91 -4.08 -5.19
N PHE A 66 -8.59 -5.16 -5.49
CA PHE A 66 -8.91 -6.18 -4.50
C PHE A 66 -7.64 -6.77 -3.87
N ASP A 67 -6.67 -7.19 -4.69
CA ASP A 67 -5.38 -7.72 -4.22
C ASP A 67 -4.65 -6.69 -3.34
N LEU A 68 -4.63 -5.43 -3.74
CA LEU A 68 -4.01 -4.34 -2.98
C LEU A 68 -4.70 -4.12 -1.64
N LEU A 69 -6.04 -4.13 -1.59
CA LEU A 69 -6.81 -3.95 -0.36
C LEU A 69 -6.61 -5.13 0.59
N VAL A 70 -6.58 -6.35 0.09
CA VAL A 70 -6.31 -7.55 0.90
C VAL A 70 -4.89 -7.49 1.46
N ARG A 71 -3.89 -7.14 0.66
CA ARG A 71 -2.51 -6.97 1.12
C ARG A 71 -2.39 -5.88 2.18
N LYS A 72 -3.04 -4.76 1.98
CA LYS A 72 -3.09 -3.68 2.98
C LYS A 72 -3.73 -4.19 4.27
N TYR A 73 -4.86 -4.89 4.18
CA TYR A 73 -5.55 -5.44 5.34
C TYR A 73 -4.66 -6.39 6.15
N VAL A 74 -4.03 -7.38 5.49
CA VAL A 74 -3.16 -8.36 6.17
C VAL A 74 -1.93 -7.67 6.77
N THR A 75 -1.39 -6.66 6.10
CA THR A 75 -0.30 -5.86 6.64
C THR A 75 -0.74 -5.10 7.90
N GLU A 76 -1.86 -4.40 7.84
CA GLU A 76 -2.42 -3.70 9.01
C GLU A 76 -2.77 -4.66 10.16
N TYR A 77 -3.18 -5.89 9.84
CA TYR A 77 -3.55 -6.90 10.83
C TYR A 77 -2.36 -7.36 11.67
N PHE A 78 -1.17 -7.56 11.08
CA PHE A 78 -0.02 -8.18 11.74
C PHE A 78 1.17 -7.27 11.98
N TYR A 79 1.33 -6.18 11.22
CA TYR A 79 2.48 -5.29 11.33
C TYR A 79 2.64 -4.74 12.75
N ALA A 80 3.87 -4.71 13.25
CA ALA A 80 4.20 -4.09 14.52
C ALA A 80 5.50 -3.30 14.41
N ALA A 81 5.47 -2.07 14.88
CA ALA A 81 6.65 -1.21 15.03
C ALA A 81 6.61 -0.59 16.43
N PRO A 82 7.76 -0.19 16.99
CA PRO A 82 7.84 0.49 18.27
C PRO A 82 7.44 1.97 18.15
N ASP A 83 6.23 2.20 17.66
CA ASP A 83 5.63 3.51 17.44
C ASP A 83 4.27 3.57 18.15
N PRO A 84 4.21 4.18 19.35
CA PRO A 84 2.99 4.26 20.14
C PRO A 84 1.85 4.99 19.44
N GLU A 85 2.14 6.03 18.65
CA GLU A 85 1.12 6.81 17.95
C GLU A 85 0.46 5.98 16.84
N ASN A 86 1.27 5.22 16.10
CA ASN A 86 0.77 4.30 15.08
C ASN A 86 -0.15 3.25 15.70
N ILE A 87 0.24 2.68 16.84
CA ILE A 87 -0.56 1.67 17.54
C ILE A 87 -1.88 2.28 18.04
N ALA A 88 -1.84 3.44 18.68
CA ALA A 88 -3.04 4.13 19.16
C ALA A 88 -4.02 4.41 18.01
N ARG A 89 -3.51 4.89 16.87
CA ARG A 89 -4.31 5.15 15.67
C ARG A 89 -4.96 3.87 15.13
N ARG A 90 -4.22 2.75 15.08
CA ARG A 90 -4.75 1.45 14.60
C ARG A 90 -5.78 0.86 15.53
N MET A 91 -5.65 1.08 16.85
CA MET A 91 -6.60 0.65 17.87
C MET A 91 -7.87 1.50 17.92
N SER A 92 -7.87 2.67 17.29
CA SER A 92 -9.02 3.57 17.28
C SER A 92 -10.13 3.09 16.35
N PRO A 93 -11.40 3.43 16.61
CA PRO A 93 -12.51 3.13 15.70
C PRO A 93 -12.37 3.78 14.31
N GLY A 94 -11.58 4.85 14.22
CA GLY A 94 -11.26 5.53 12.96
C GLY A 94 -10.03 4.97 12.24
N GLY A 95 -9.38 3.93 12.77
CA GLY A 95 -8.21 3.32 12.15
C GLY A 95 -8.55 2.56 10.86
N ALA A 96 -7.54 2.38 10.01
CA ALA A 96 -7.72 1.71 8.71
C ALA A 96 -8.32 0.31 8.87
N LEU A 97 -7.82 -0.47 9.84
CA LEU A 97 -8.32 -1.82 10.10
C LEU A 97 -9.77 -1.83 10.57
N ALA A 98 -10.16 -0.88 11.44
CA ALA A 98 -11.54 -0.76 11.90
C ALA A 98 -12.51 -0.47 10.75
N ARG A 99 -12.10 0.40 9.81
CA ARG A 99 -12.90 0.75 8.64
C ARG A 99 -13.05 -0.39 7.64
N MET A 100 -12.02 -1.25 7.55
CA MET A 100 -12.00 -2.41 6.64
C MET A 100 -12.58 -3.69 7.27
N SER A 101 -13.04 -3.66 8.52
CA SER A 101 -13.53 -4.83 9.26
C SER A 101 -14.99 -4.67 9.68
N ALA A 102 -15.70 -5.79 9.81
CA ALA A 102 -16.91 -5.81 10.65
C ALA A 102 -16.54 -5.51 12.11
N THR A 103 -17.46 -4.91 12.86
CA THR A 103 -17.19 -4.52 14.26
C THR A 103 -16.72 -5.71 15.11
N SER A 104 -17.35 -6.87 14.97
CA SER A 104 -16.97 -8.09 15.68
C SER A 104 -15.53 -8.55 15.36
N VAL A 105 -15.14 -8.46 14.09
CA VAL A 105 -13.77 -8.83 13.64
C VAL A 105 -12.73 -7.86 14.21
N PHE A 106 -13.05 -6.57 14.22
CA PHE A 106 -12.16 -5.57 14.79
C PHE A 106 -12.01 -5.71 16.31
N ASP A 107 -13.10 -5.99 17.01
CA ASP A 107 -13.09 -6.18 18.47
C ASP A 107 -12.32 -7.45 18.85
N GLU A 108 -12.50 -8.54 18.11
CA GLU A 108 -11.71 -9.76 18.26
C GLU A 108 -10.21 -9.53 17.96
N TRP A 109 -9.90 -8.77 16.90
CA TRP A 109 -8.54 -8.36 16.59
C TRP A 109 -7.90 -7.57 17.75
N LYS A 110 -8.61 -6.60 18.33
CA LYS A 110 -8.11 -5.82 19.47
C LYS A 110 -7.81 -6.71 20.67
N ALA A 111 -8.70 -7.64 20.96
CA ALA A 111 -8.56 -8.53 22.11
C ALA A 111 -7.39 -9.52 21.97
N ASN A 112 -7.11 -9.97 20.75
CA ASN A 112 -6.10 -11.00 20.47
C ASN A 112 -4.83 -10.40 19.87
N GLN A 113 -4.86 -10.11 18.58
CA GLN A 113 -3.67 -9.66 17.83
C GLN A 113 -3.19 -8.27 18.25
N GLY A 114 -4.12 -7.39 18.62
CA GLY A 114 -3.82 -6.08 19.14
C GLY A 114 -2.93 -6.11 20.38
N VAL A 115 -3.21 -7.01 21.31
CA VAL A 115 -2.38 -7.22 22.51
C VAL A 115 -0.98 -7.73 22.14
N VAL A 116 -0.89 -8.64 21.16
CA VAL A 116 0.41 -9.13 20.66
C VAL A 116 1.23 -7.98 20.06
N ILE A 117 0.60 -7.11 19.27
CA ILE A 117 1.26 -5.94 18.66
C ILE A 117 1.74 -4.97 19.75
N GLN A 118 0.92 -4.68 20.76
CA GLN A 118 1.32 -3.83 21.89
C GLN A 118 2.52 -4.41 22.64
N ASN A 119 2.52 -5.71 22.91
CA ASN A 119 3.62 -6.39 23.57
C ASN A 119 4.92 -6.34 22.74
N LEU A 120 4.84 -6.52 21.42
CA LEU A 120 5.99 -6.39 20.53
C LEU A 120 6.55 -4.96 20.54
N ALA A 121 5.67 -3.97 20.49
CA ALA A 121 6.08 -2.57 20.55
C ALA A 121 6.72 -2.19 21.89
N ALA A 122 6.17 -2.68 23.01
CA ALA A 122 6.75 -2.48 24.34
C ALA A 122 8.16 -3.07 24.45
N LYS A 123 8.39 -4.21 23.78
CA LYS A 123 9.74 -4.83 23.65
C LYS A 123 10.61 -4.14 22.60
N LYS A 124 10.15 -3.06 21.97
CA LYS A 124 10.82 -2.38 20.86
C LYS A 124 11.13 -3.30 19.66
N SER A 125 10.31 -4.31 19.44
CA SER A 125 10.47 -5.25 18.33
C SER A 125 9.80 -4.72 17.06
N LEU A 126 10.34 -5.10 15.90
CA LEU A 126 9.78 -4.83 14.58
C LEU A 126 9.24 -6.13 13.99
N ARG A 127 7.98 -6.12 13.54
CA ARG A 127 7.39 -7.21 12.74
C ARG A 127 6.96 -6.70 11.38
N THR A 128 7.46 -7.34 10.34
CA THR A 128 7.01 -7.11 8.97
C THR A 128 6.18 -8.29 8.48
N VAL A 129 5.36 -8.00 7.46
CA VAL A 129 4.44 -8.96 6.85
C VAL A 129 4.79 -9.11 5.38
N ARG A 130 4.85 -10.34 4.91
CA ARG A 130 5.00 -10.65 3.50
C ARG A 130 3.93 -11.66 3.08
N ILE A 131 3.18 -11.36 2.06
CA ILE A 131 2.29 -12.34 1.43
C ILE A 131 3.13 -13.19 0.49
N ILE A 132 3.10 -14.50 0.67
CA ILE A 132 3.98 -15.45 -0.01
C ILE A 132 3.46 -15.75 -1.40
N ASP A 133 2.15 -16.02 -1.50
CA ASP A 133 1.52 -16.53 -2.71
C ASP A 133 0.45 -15.59 -3.24
N LYS A 134 -0.12 -15.98 -4.38
CA LYS A 134 -1.29 -15.32 -4.94
C LYS A 134 -2.49 -15.51 -4.00
N ILE A 135 -3.24 -14.43 -3.79
CA ILE A 135 -4.52 -14.48 -3.08
C ILE A 135 -5.53 -15.19 -3.97
N TYR A 136 -6.20 -16.20 -3.44
CA TYR A 136 -7.14 -17.00 -4.22
C TYR A 136 -8.35 -17.42 -3.39
N GLN A 137 -9.42 -17.77 -4.10
CA GLN A 137 -10.64 -18.33 -3.53
C GLN A 137 -10.76 -19.77 -4.02
N PRO A 138 -10.76 -20.77 -3.13
CA PRO A 138 -10.88 -22.16 -3.54
C PRO A 138 -12.26 -22.42 -4.16
N ASN A 139 -12.31 -22.91 -5.38
CA ASN A 139 -13.46 -23.47 -6.12
C ASN A 139 -14.87 -23.07 -5.60
N GLY A 140 -15.21 -21.76 -5.68
CA GLY A 140 -16.51 -21.28 -5.23
C GLY A 140 -16.70 -21.28 -3.71
N GLY A 141 -15.62 -21.43 -2.93
CA GLY A 141 -15.63 -21.31 -1.48
C GLY A 141 -15.97 -19.90 -1.04
N GLN A 142 -16.48 -19.75 0.17
CA GLN A 142 -16.83 -18.46 0.77
C GLN A 142 -15.59 -17.65 1.16
N TYR A 143 -14.45 -18.31 1.39
CA TYR A 143 -13.28 -17.68 1.98
C TYR A 143 -12.18 -17.43 0.96
N TRP A 144 -11.57 -16.27 1.05
CA TRP A 144 -10.31 -15.95 0.40
C TRP A 144 -9.14 -16.46 1.23
N VAL A 145 -8.17 -17.06 0.58
CA VAL A 145 -7.00 -17.67 1.23
C VAL A 145 -5.78 -16.81 0.98
N VAL A 146 -5.09 -16.46 2.07
CA VAL A 146 -3.86 -15.66 2.04
C VAL A 146 -2.79 -16.37 2.85
N ASN A 147 -1.72 -16.78 2.19
CA ASN A 147 -0.53 -17.31 2.84
C ASN A 147 0.43 -16.15 3.16
N TYR A 148 0.88 -16.08 4.38
CA TYR A 148 1.74 -15.00 4.84
C TYR A 148 2.95 -15.49 5.61
N GLU A 149 3.98 -14.64 5.63
CA GLU A 149 5.19 -14.80 6.41
C GLU A 149 5.39 -13.56 7.28
N LEU A 150 5.56 -13.77 8.57
CA LEU A 150 5.89 -12.74 9.53
C LEU A 150 7.38 -12.84 9.85
N LYS A 151 8.10 -11.72 9.74
CA LYS A 151 9.49 -11.60 10.19
C LYS A 151 9.53 -10.66 11.38
N THR A 152 9.99 -11.16 12.52
CA THR A 152 10.07 -10.40 13.76
C THR A 152 11.53 -10.24 14.17
N TRP A 153 11.98 -8.98 14.28
CA TRP A 153 13.29 -8.61 14.81
C TRP A 153 13.10 -8.09 16.23
N GLU A 154 13.97 -8.51 17.13
CA GLU A 154 13.97 -8.02 18.52
C GLU A 154 14.37 -6.55 18.61
N LYS A 155 15.23 -6.09 17.69
CA LYS A 155 15.68 -4.70 17.58
C LYS A 155 15.37 -4.16 16.18
N PRO A 156 14.65 -3.04 16.04
CA PRO A 156 14.19 -2.56 14.75
C PRO A 156 15.31 -2.08 13.81
N ASN A 157 16.47 -1.74 14.35
CA ASN A 157 17.60 -1.19 13.58
C ASN A 157 18.78 -2.17 13.49
N ASP A 158 18.64 -3.37 14.01
CA ASP A 158 19.71 -4.39 13.99
C ASP A 158 19.27 -5.58 13.11
N PHE A 159 19.57 -5.47 11.83
CA PHE A 159 19.29 -6.51 10.84
C PHE A 159 20.45 -7.53 10.70
N SER A 160 21.50 -7.41 11.53
CA SER A 160 22.61 -8.38 11.57
C SER A 160 22.16 -9.71 12.19
N VAL A 161 21.16 -9.66 13.06
CA VAL A 161 20.53 -10.84 13.66
C VAL A 161 19.36 -11.30 12.79
N ALA A 162 19.35 -12.60 12.46
CA ALA A 162 18.26 -13.17 11.67
C ALA A 162 16.92 -13.03 12.42
N PRO A 163 15.84 -12.63 11.72
CA PRO A 163 14.52 -12.51 12.33
C PRO A 163 13.92 -13.87 12.69
N VAL A 164 13.07 -13.90 13.68
CA VAL A 164 12.16 -15.03 13.89
C VAL A 164 11.13 -15.02 12.78
N VAL A 165 11.06 -16.12 12.02
CA VAL A 165 10.14 -16.27 10.88
C VAL A 165 8.98 -17.19 11.29
N THR A 166 7.76 -16.69 11.12
CA THR A 166 6.53 -17.47 11.32
C THR A 166 5.70 -17.42 10.05
N ARG A 167 5.19 -18.55 9.59
CA ARG A 167 4.29 -18.66 8.43
C ARG A 167 2.93 -19.13 8.89
N GLY A 168 1.91 -18.65 8.19
CA GLY A 168 0.54 -19.04 8.46
C GLY A 168 -0.36 -18.80 7.25
N THR A 169 -1.58 -19.28 7.39
CA THR A 169 -2.65 -19.07 6.41
C THR A 169 -3.80 -18.33 7.07
N MET A 170 -4.33 -17.35 6.38
CA MET A 170 -5.52 -16.61 6.80
C MET A 170 -6.65 -16.87 5.80
N TYR A 171 -7.79 -17.28 6.32
CA TYR A 171 -9.02 -17.42 5.57
C TYR A 171 -9.93 -16.24 5.91
N MET A 172 -10.35 -15.49 4.89
CA MET A 172 -11.12 -14.27 5.07
C MET A 172 -12.43 -14.33 4.28
N ASP A 173 -13.54 -14.07 4.95
CA ASP A 173 -14.81 -13.75 4.31
C ASP A 173 -14.82 -12.24 4.04
N ILE A 174 -14.79 -11.87 2.76
CA ILE A 174 -14.62 -10.49 2.31
C ILE A 174 -15.83 -10.09 1.48
N GLU A 175 -16.51 -9.04 1.92
CA GLU A 175 -17.46 -8.31 1.11
C GLU A 175 -16.70 -7.28 0.29
N TYR A 176 -16.83 -7.37 -1.02
CA TYR A 176 -16.23 -6.46 -1.97
C TYR A 176 -17.17 -6.26 -3.15
N LYS A 177 -17.59 -5.03 -3.37
CA LYS A 177 -18.46 -4.71 -4.52
C LYS A 177 -17.61 -4.37 -5.72
N MET A 178 -17.48 -5.34 -6.60
CA MET A 178 -16.94 -5.13 -7.95
C MET A 178 -17.89 -4.22 -8.74
N GLY A 179 -17.34 -3.37 -9.59
CA GLY A 179 -18.15 -2.53 -10.48
C GLY A 179 -18.65 -1.21 -9.89
N MET A 180 -18.27 -0.85 -8.67
CA MET A 180 -18.56 0.49 -8.12
C MET A 180 -17.94 1.63 -8.94
N ARG A 181 -17.06 1.31 -9.87
CA ARG A 181 -16.42 2.28 -10.78
C ARG A 181 -17.42 2.95 -11.74
N THR A 182 -18.54 2.29 -12.04
CA THR A 182 -19.60 2.85 -12.87
C THR A 182 -20.42 3.90 -12.11
N ASP A 183 -20.52 3.76 -10.80
CA ASP A 183 -21.30 4.65 -9.94
C ASP A 183 -20.46 5.83 -9.41
N TYR A 184 -19.13 5.72 -9.46
CA TYR A 184 -18.22 6.76 -9.04
C TYR A 184 -17.42 7.30 -10.23
N PRO A 185 -17.66 8.54 -10.66
CA PRO A 185 -16.81 9.19 -11.66
C PRO A 185 -15.35 9.18 -11.20
N LEU A 186 -14.41 8.97 -12.13
CA LEU A 186 -12.98 8.97 -11.84
C LEU A 186 -12.53 10.20 -11.05
N ASP A 187 -13.12 11.36 -11.35
CA ASP A 187 -12.88 12.62 -10.65
C ASP A 187 -13.27 12.54 -9.16
N THR A 188 -14.33 11.82 -8.83
CA THR A 188 -14.77 11.63 -7.43
C THR A 188 -13.79 10.75 -6.67
N ILE A 189 -13.29 9.69 -7.30
CA ILE A 189 -12.25 8.81 -6.71
C ILE A 189 -10.96 9.61 -6.51
N HIS A 190 -10.55 10.38 -7.50
CA HIS A 190 -9.37 11.22 -7.45
C HIS A 190 -9.46 12.25 -6.33
N ASN A 191 -10.55 13.01 -6.26
CA ASN A 191 -10.79 14.00 -5.20
C ASN A 191 -10.83 13.35 -3.81
N HIS A 192 -11.41 12.15 -3.69
CA HIS A 192 -11.43 11.40 -2.42
C HIS A 192 -10.01 11.01 -1.97
N LEU A 193 -9.16 10.55 -2.89
CA LEU A 193 -7.77 10.19 -2.59
C LEU A 193 -6.91 11.43 -2.32
N GLU A 194 -7.09 12.52 -3.05
CA GLU A 194 -6.40 13.80 -2.82
C GLU A 194 -6.76 14.40 -1.44
N SER A 195 -7.99 14.21 -0.98
CA SER A 195 -8.41 14.61 0.37
C SER A 195 -7.93 13.69 1.49
N GLY A 196 -7.09 12.69 1.17
CA GLY A 196 -6.59 11.70 2.14
C GLY A 196 -7.57 10.57 2.43
N GLY A 197 -8.60 10.40 1.59
CA GLY A 197 -9.55 9.30 1.70
C GLY A 197 -8.91 7.94 1.39
N GLU A 198 -9.56 6.87 1.84
CA GLU A 198 -9.06 5.52 1.64
C GLU A 198 -9.81 4.78 0.54
N LEU A 199 -9.06 4.05 -0.29
CA LEU A 199 -9.61 3.20 -1.36
C LEU A 199 -10.63 2.19 -0.83
N ALA A 200 -10.44 1.67 0.38
CA ALA A 200 -11.35 0.71 0.99
C ALA A 200 -12.78 1.23 1.12
N ALA A 201 -12.97 2.53 1.39
CA ALA A 201 -14.29 3.16 1.48
C ALA A 201 -14.96 3.26 0.10
N VAL A 202 -14.18 3.54 -0.94
CA VAL A 202 -14.67 3.66 -2.33
C VAL A 202 -15.17 2.32 -2.84
N PHE A 203 -14.45 1.23 -2.54
CA PHE A 203 -14.78 -0.11 -3.03
C PHE A 203 -15.63 -0.93 -2.07
N GLN A 204 -16.16 -0.34 -1.01
CA GLN A 204 -16.95 -1.04 0.03
C GLN A 204 -16.28 -2.36 0.48
N PHE A 205 -14.95 -2.32 0.59
CA PHE A 205 -14.18 -3.46 1.07
C PHE A 205 -14.41 -3.67 2.57
N LYS A 206 -14.86 -4.85 2.95
CA LYS A 206 -15.13 -5.19 4.34
C LYS A 206 -14.82 -6.66 4.63
N VAL A 207 -14.06 -6.91 5.67
CA VAL A 207 -13.79 -8.27 6.16
C VAL A 207 -14.81 -8.61 7.23
N ASN A 208 -15.65 -9.61 6.97
CA ASN A 208 -16.74 -10.03 7.83
C ASN A 208 -16.36 -11.15 8.79
N ARG A 209 -15.36 -11.97 8.43
CA ARG A 209 -14.86 -13.07 9.25
C ARG A 209 -13.42 -13.42 8.91
N ILE A 210 -12.66 -13.83 9.93
CA ILE A 210 -11.28 -14.32 9.78
C ILE A 210 -11.16 -15.65 10.51
N ILE A 211 -10.43 -16.60 9.89
CA ILE A 211 -10.00 -17.84 10.50
C ILE A 211 -8.49 -17.94 10.26
N GLN A 212 -7.71 -18.15 11.30
CA GLN A 212 -6.27 -18.38 11.21
C GLN A 212 -5.99 -19.88 11.32
N GLY A 213 -5.16 -20.39 10.42
CA GLY A 213 -4.71 -21.78 10.37
C GLY A 213 -3.20 -21.92 10.54
#